data_9d16c9cc62b9fadb470d455092a4191f
#
_entry.id   9d16c9cc62b9fadb470d455092a4191f
#
_cell.length_a   1.000
_cell.length_b   1.000
_cell.length_c   1.000
_cell.angle_alpha   90.00
_cell.angle_beta   90.00
_cell.angle_gamma   90.00
#
_symmetry.space_group_name_H-M   'P 1'
#
loop_
_entity.id
_entity.type
_entity.pdbx_description
1 polymer ?
#
loop_
_entity_poly.entity_id
_entity_poly.type
_entity_poly.pdbx_seq_one_letter_code
_entity_poly.pdbx_strand_id
1 'polypeptide(L)'
;MTEREKSYAEMLYQPNDPELAADRDVTVKKLHAYNNMDPLDRTGRQEAIRGILGKAGENCVVEQPFFCTYGYNTTVGDHFFLNVNGKLMDSGKITIGNNVFIAPNVSIITEEHAMDAKQRAQGLEYTH
;
A
#
# COMPACT_ATOMS: atom_id res chain seq x y z
N MET A 1 17.49 -6.17 14.73
CA MET A 1 16.49 -5.47 13.88
C MET A 1 15.36 -6.42 13.51
N THR A 2 14.13 -5.93 13.55
CA THR A 2 13.00 -6.66 13.00
C THR A 2 13.08 -6.68 11.48
N GLU A 3 12.34 -7.57 10.84
CA GLU A 3 12.27 -7.61 9.38
C GLU A 3 11.65 -6.32 8.82
N ARG A 4 10.68 -5.72 9.54
CA ARG A 4 10.13 -4.40 9.17
C ARG A 4 11.20 -3.31 9.22
N GLU A 5 12.01 -3.27 10.26
CA GLU A 5 13.11 -2.30 10.39
C GLU A 5 14.14 -2.45 9.28
N LYS A 6 14.48 -3.70 8.91
CA LYS A 6 15.36 -3.98 7.77
C LYS A 6 14.77 -3.44 6.47
N SER A 7 13.48 -3.68 6.27
CA SER A 7 12.75 -3.17 5.09
C SER A 7 12.87 -1.63 5.01
N TYR A 8 12.61 -0.92 6.10
CA TYR A 8 12.71 0.54 6.13
C TYR A 8 14.14 1.06 5.95
N ALA A 9 15.13 0.26 6.29
CA ALA A 9 16.54 0.59 6.12
C ALA A 9 17.08 0.19 4.72
N GLU A 10 16.20 -0.23 3.82
CA GLU A 10 16.56 -0.69 2.47
C GLU A 10 17.54 -1.88 2.49
N MET A 11 17.46 -2.67 3.56
CA MET A 11 18.24 -3.90 3.71
C MET A 11 17.45 -5.10 3.20
N LEU A 12 18.17 -6.16 2.85
CA LEU A 12 17.53 -7.43 2.51
C LEU A 12 16.72 -7.94 3.70
N TYR A 13 15.46 -8.30 3.48
CA TYR A 13 14.55 -8.73 4.54
C TYR A 13 13.67 -9.88 4.08
N GLN A 14 13.05 -10.58 5.06
CA GLN A 14 12.12 -11.67 4.81
C GLN A 14 10.68 -11.16 4.89
N PRO A 15 9.98 -10.98 3.74
CA PRO A 15 8.60 -10.48 3.75
C PRO A 15 7.60 -11.48 4.36
N ASN A 16 7.96 -12.75 4.44
CA ASN A 16 7.12 -13.80 5.03
C ASN A 16 7.29 -13.93 6.55
N ASP A 17 8.02 -13.01 7.18
CA ASP A 17 8.06 -12.88 8.63
C ASP A 17 6.62 -12.86 9.19
N PRO A 18 6.33 -13.59 10.28
CA PRO A 18 4.96 -13.70 10.78
C PRO A 18 4.27 -12.37 11.09
N GLU A 19 4.99 -11.38 11.60
CA GLU A 19 4.44 -10.05 11.88
C GLU A 19 4.00 -9.36 10.60
N LEU A 20 4.86 -9.36 9.58
CA LEU A 20 4.55 -8.74 8.29
C LEU A 20 3.42 -9.47 7.56
N ALA A 21 3.41 -10.79 7.61
CA ALA A 21 2.35 -11.59 7.02
C ALA A 21 0.99 -11.30 7.68
N ALA A 22 0.97 -11.18 9.01
CA ALA A 22 -0.26 -10.84 9.75
C ALA A 22 -0.77 -9.45 9.37
N ASP A 23 0.12 -8.48 9.20
CA ASP A 23 -0.25 -7.13 8.76
C ASP A 23 -0.88 -7.15 7.37
N ARG A 24 -0.31 -7.93 6.44
CA ARG A 24 -0.90 -8.06 5.10
C ARG A 24 -2.28 -8.71 5.14
N ASP A 25 -2.50 -9.68 6.02
CA ASP A 25 -3.82 -10.30 6.17
C ASP A 25 -4.87 -9.28 6.64
N VAL A 26 -4.51 -8.40 7.56
CA VAL A 26 -5.38 -7.30 8.00
C VAL A 26 -5.71 -6.40 6.81
N THR A 27 -4.72 -6.05 6.01
CA THR A 27 -4.90 -5.20 4.84
C THR A 27 -5.80 -5.87 3.79
N VAL A 28 -5.62 -7.16 3.53
CA VAL A 28 -6.47 -7.92 2.61
C VAL A 28 -7.94 -7.83 3.02
N LYS A 29 -8.25 -7.97 4.31
CA LYS A 29 -9.62 -7.85 4.81
C LYS A 29 -10.19 -6.45 4.59
N LYS A 30 -9.39 -5.41 4.89
CA LYS A 30 -9.81 -4.02 4.68
C LYS A 30 -10.06 -3.72 3.21
N LEU A 31 -9.19 -4.21 2.33
CA LEU A 31 -9.33 -4.03 0.89
C LEU A 31 -10.55 -4.76 0.34
N HIS A 32 -10.82 -5.98 0.82
CA HIS A 32 -12.02 -6.70 0.43
C HIS A 32 -13.28 -5.92 0.78
N ALA A 33 -13.35 -5.39 1.99
CA ALA A 33 -14.48 -4.57 2.41
C ALA A 33 -14.58 -3.29 1.56
N TYR A 34 -13.47 -2.60 1.34
CA TYR A 34 -13.43 -1.37 0.55
C TYR A 34 -13.88 -1.59 -0.89
N ASN A 35 -13.36 -2.62 -1.54
CA ASN A 35 -13.64 -2.89 -2.94
C ASN A 35 -15.07 -3.39 -3.19
N ASN A 36 -15.78 -3.78 -2.14
CA ASN A 36 -17.18 -4.20 -2.20
C ASN A 36 -18.16 -3.15 -1.64
N MET A 37 -17.69 -1.98 -1.25
CA MET A 37 -18.55 -0.88 -0.83
C MET A 37 -19.35 -0.33 -2.00
N ASP A 38 -20.52 0.26 -1.70
CA ASP A 38 -21.30 1.02 -2.67
C ASP A 38 -20.45 2.17 -3.21
N PRO A 39 -20.17 2.22 -4.53
CA PRO A 39 -19.35 3.32 -5.10
C PRO A 39 -19.94 4.71 -4.88
N LEU A 40 -21.22 4.82 -4.62
CA LEU A 40 -21.90 6.10 -4.39
C LEU A 40 -21.88 6.53 -2.93
N ASP A 41 -21.44 5.67 -2.01
CA ASP A 41 -21.22 6.04 -0.62
C ASP A 41 -19.86 6.76 -0.47
N ARG A 42 -19.83 8.00 -0.92
CA ARG A 42 -18.59 8.79 -1.00
C ARG A 42 -17.98 9.06 0.37
N THR A 43 -18.81 9.43 1.34
CA THR A 43 -18.35 9.69 2.71
C THR A 43 -17.78 8.42 3.34
N GLY A 44 -18.49 7.30 3.22
CA GLY A 44 -18.04 6.02 3.76
C GLY A 44 -16.73 5.55 3.12
N ARG A 45 -16.57 5.77 1.81
CA ARG A 45 -15.33 5.42 1.11
C ARG A 45 -14.14 6.27 1.58
N GLN A 46 -14.35 7.57 1.80
CA GLN A 46 -13.29 8.44 2.33
C GLN A 46 -12.85 8.01 3.73
N GLU A 47 -13.79 7.67 4.59
CA GLU A 47 -13.48 7.18 5.93
C GLU A 47 -12.74 5.84 5.87
N ALA A 48 -13.17 4.93 5.01
CA ALA A 48 -12.54 3.63 4.85
C ALA A 48 -11.08 3.76 4.37
N ILE A 49 -10.81 4.66 3.43
CA ILE A 49 -9.44 4.93 2.95
C ILE A 49 -8.56 5.45 4.08
N ARG A 50 -9.07 6.30 4.96
CA ARG A 50 -8.32 6.76 6.13
C ARG A 50 -7.97 5.63 7.09
N GLY A 51 -8.78 4.59 7.14
CA GLY A 51 -8.50 3.38 7.91
C GLY A 51 -7.54 2.41 7.26
N ILE A 52 -7.28 2.54 5.96
CA ILE A 52 -6.36 1.69 5.21
C ILE A 52 -4.98 2.36 5.10
N LEU A 53 -4.93 3.62 4.68
CA LEU A 53 -3.68 4.35 4.52
C LEU A 53 -3.14 4.84 5.86
N GLY A 54 -1.84 5.05 5.93
CA GLY A 54 -1.19 5.59 7.13
C GLY A 54 -1.65 7.00 7.44
N LYS A 55 -1.82 7.82 6.40
CA LYS A 55 -2.39 9.15 6.51
C LYS A 55 -3.02 9.55 5.18
N ALA A 56 -4.20 10.15 5.23
CA ALA A 56 -4.86 10.73 4.07
C ALA A 56 -5.39 12.12 4.44
N GLY A 57 -5.13 13.08 3.57
CA GLY A 57 -5.61 14.44 3.72
C GLY A 57 -7.11 14.57 3.45
N GLU A 58 -7.57 15.80 3.22
CA GLU A 58 -8.99 16.08 2.94
C GLU A 58 -9.35 15.76 1.49
N ASN A 59 -10.59 15.35 1.29
CA ASN A 59 -11.17 15.13 -0.04
C ASN A 59 -10.37 14.15 -0.93
N CYS A 60 -9.87 13.08 -0.32
CA CYS A 60 -9.20 12.02 -1.05
C CYS A 60 -10.22 11.09 -1.69
N VAL A 61 -10.04 10.77 -2.96
CA VAL A 61 -10.88 9.84 -3.70
C VAL A 61 -10.02 8.72 -4.26
N VAL A 62 -10.35 7.49 -3.88
CA VAL A 62 -9.69 6.30 -4.40
C VAL A 62 -10.74 5.42 -5.05
N GLU A 63 -10.69 5.35 -6.38
CA GLU A 63 -11.65 4.55 -7.13
C GLU A 63 -11.39 3.06 -6.95
N GLN A 64 -12.45 2.29 -6.95
CA GLN A 64 -12.41 0.84 -6.80
C GLN A 64 -12.23 0.15 -8.16
N PRO A 65 -11.58 -1.00 -8.22
CA PRO A 65 -10.86 -1.64 -7.12
C PRO A 65 -9.50 -0.99 -6.87
N PHE A 66 -9.05 -1.08 -5.62
CA PHE A 66 -7.77 -0.54 -5.15
C PHE A 66 -6.99 -1.62 -4.42
N PHE A 67 -5.67 -1.60 -4.56
CA PHE A 67 -4.76 -2.52 -3.87
C PHE A 67 -3.57 -1.80 -3.26
N CYS A 68 -3.16 -2.27 -2.09
CA CYS A 68 -1.90 -1.89 -1.46
C CYS A 68 -1.34 -3.11 -0.70
N THR A 69 -0.06 -3.07 -0.36
CA THR A 69 0.57 -4.16 0.40
C THR A 69 0.19 -4.07 1.87
N TYR A 70 0.47 -2.94 2.50
CA TYR A 70 0.15 -2.70 3.91
C TYR A 70 -0.85 -1.56 4.10
N GLY A 71 -0.77 -0.54 3.27
CA GLY A 71 -1.53 0.69 3.40
C GLY A 71 -0.93 1.67 4.39
N TYR A 72 -0.50 1.19 5.56
CA TYR A 72 0.03 2.07 6.61
C TYR A 72 1.36 2.76 6.26
N ASN A 73 2.06 2.30 5.24
CA ASN A 73 3.29 2.93 4.75
C ASN A 73 3.03 4.04 3.73
N THR A 74 1.79 4.27 3.36
CA THR A 74 1.41 5.27 2.38
C THR A 74 0.80 6.48 3.07
N THR A 75 1.31 7.66 2.72
CA THR A 75 0.79 8.95 3.16
C THR A 75 0.43 9.77 1.93
N VAL A 76 -0.80 10.29 1.89
CA VAL A 76 -1.26 11.15 0.79
C VAL A 76 -1.75 12.48 1.35
N GLY A 77 -1.53 13.55 0.58
CA GLY A 77 -1.97 14.88 0.94
C GLY A 77 -3.44 15.14 0.61
N ASP A 78 -3.84 16.42 0.58
CA ASP A 78 -5.20 16.83 0.27
C ASP A 78 -5.51 16.66 -1.21
N HIS A 79 -6.78 16.38 -1.52
CA HIS A 79 -7.28 16.27 -2.88
C HIS A 79 -6.56 15.22 -3.73
N PHE A 80 -6.15 14.14 -3.09
CA PHE A 80 -5.56 13.00 -3.80
C PHE A 80 -6.64 12.26 -4.58
N PHE A 81 -6.40 11.99 -5.85
CA PHE A 81 -7.28 11.18 -6.69
C PHE A 81 -6.50 10.02 -7.31
N LEU A 82 -6.92 8.81 -6.99
CA LEU A 82 -6.39 7.59 -7.60
C LEU A 82 -7.51 6.94 -8.40
N ASN A 83 -7.33 6.85 -9.72
CA ASN A 83 -8.32 6.25 -10.60
C ASN A 83 -8.33 4.71 -10.47
N VAL A 84 -9.23 4.06 -11.17
CA VAL A 84 -9.52 2.62 -11.05
C VAL A 84 -8.29 1.75 -11.25
N ASN A 85 -8.23 0.63 -10.54
CA ASN A 85 -7.13 -0.34 -10.60
C ASN A 85 -5.78 0.25 -10.19
N GLY A 86 -5.77 1.21 -9.28
CA GLY A 86 -4.54 1.73 -8.68
C GLY A 86 -3.92 0.71 -7.73
N LYS A 87 -2.60 0.61 -7.74
CA LYS A 87 -1.84 -0.25 -6.84
C LYS A 87 -0.72 0.54 -6.19
N LEU A 88 -0.74 0.57 -4.86
CA LEU A 88 0.31 1.18 -4.06
C LEU A 88 1.00 0.06 -3.29
N MET A 89 2.06 -0.48 -3.87
CA MET A 89 2.80 -1.60 -3.29
C MET A 89 3.80 -1.06 -2.29
N ASP A 90 3.30 -0.78 -1.08
CA ASP A 90 3.98 -0.01 -0.05
C ASP A 90 4.68 -0.87 1.01
N SER A 91 5.47 -1.84 0.58
CA SER A 91 6.40 -2.52 1.49
C SER A 91 7.40 -1.53 2.07
N GLY A 92 7.87 -0.57 1.27
CA GLY A 92 8.54 0.65 1.71
C GLY A 92 7.55 1.82 1.78
N LYS A 93 8.02 2.97 2.24
CA LYS A 93 7.18 4.15 2.43
C LYS A 93 6.91 4.86 1.11
N ILE A 94 5.65 5.25 0.91
CA ILE A 94 5.20 6.08 -0.21
C ILE A 94 4.63 7.37 0.38
N THR A 95 5.15 8.51 -0.08
CA THR A 95 4.65 9.83 0.32
C THR A 95 4.20 10.59 -0.92
N ILE A 96 2.94 10.99 -0.94
CA ILE A 96 2.32 11.71 -2.06
C ILE A 96 1.81 13.04 -1.53
N GLY A 97 2.16 14.12 -2.23
CA GLY A 97 1.77 15.48 -1.85
C GLY A 97 0.31 15.82 -2.14
N ASN A 98 0.01 17.11 -2.12
CA ASN A 98 -1.35 17.62 -2.39
C ASN A 98 -1.65 17.68 -3.89
N ASN A 99 -2.92 17.56 -4.24
CA ASN A 99 -3.42 17.73 -5.59
C ASN A 99 -2.79 16.80 -6.63
N VAL A 100 -2.47 15.56 -6.22
CA VAL A 100 -1.93 14.56 -7.13
C VAL A 100 -3.07 13.71 -7.68
N PHE A 101 -3.16 13.64 -9.00
CA PHE A 101 -4.15 12.85 -9.72
C PHE A 101 -3.44 11.75 -10.49
N ILE A 102 -3.84 10.50 -10.27
CA ILE A 102 -3.21 9.33 -10.87
C ILE A 102 -4.21 8.65 -11.80
N ALA A 103 -3.78 8.41 -13.03
CA ALA A 103 -4.59 7.76 -14.08
C ALA A 103 -4.94 6.31 -13.75
N PRO A 104 -5.88 5.69 -14.49
CA PRO A 104 -6.22 4.29 -14.29
C PRO A 104 -5.03 3.35 -14.53
N ASN A 105 -5.03 2.23 -13.80
CA ASN A 105 -4.08 1.13 -14.00
C ASN A 105 -2.62 1.51 -13.72
N VAL A 106 -2.39 2.47 -12.84
CA VAL A 106 -1.03 2.86 -12.42
C VAL A 106 -0.63 2.05 -11.19
N SER A 107 0.61 1.56 -11.20
CA SER A 107 1.22 0.89 -10.05
C SER A 107 2.44 1.67 -9.57
N ILE A 108 2.51 1.91 -8.26
CA ILE A 108 3.70 2.44 -7.59
C ILE A 108 4.25 1.32 -6.73
N ILE A 109 5.45 0.86 -7.02
CA ILE A 109 6.03 -0.34 -6.43
C ILE A 109 7.32 0.02 -5.72
N THR A 110 7.40 -0.32 -4.44
CA THR A 110 8.58 -0.06 -3.60
C THR A 110 9.40 -1.31 -3.30
N GLU A 111 8.82 -2.49 -3.48
CA GLU A 111 9.51 -3.77 -3.25
C GLU A 111 10.14 -4.31 -4.51
N GLU A 112 11.26 -5.01 -4.33
CA GLU A 112 12.04 -5.64 -5.38
C GLU A 112 12.56 -6.98 -4.89
N HIS A 113 12.43 -8.02 -5.71
CA HIS A 113 13.00 -9.33 -5.38
C HIS A 113 14.53 -9.29 -5.47
N ALA A 114 15.19 -10.11 -4.62
CA ALA A 114 16.64 -10.20 -4.65
C ALA A 114 17.16 -10.64 -6.02
N MET A 115 18.23 -10.00 -6.48
CA MET A 115 18.87 -10.34 -7.75
C MET A 115 19.58 -11.71 -7.69
N ASP A 116 20.16 -12.06 -6.53
CA ASP A 116 20.79 -13.36 -6.32
C ASP A 116 19.72 -14.46 -6.31
N ALA A 117 19.95 -15.51 -7.09
CA ALA A 117 18.97 -16.59 -7.27
C ALA A 117 18.68 -17.35 -5.97
N LYS A 118 19.69 -17.55 -5.11
CA LYS A 118 19.50 -18.24 -3.83
C LYS A 118 18.68 -17.39 -2.86
N GLN A 119 18.97 -16.10 -2.77
CA GLN A 119 18.24 -15.16 -1.93
C GLN A 119 16.80 -15.03 -2.43
N ARG A 120 16.59 -14.94 -3.73
CA ARG A 120 15.26 -14.88 -4.34
C ARG A 120 14.46 -16.16 -4.07
N ALA A 121 15.09 -17.32 -4.13
CA ALA A 121 14.44 -18.60 -3.81
C ALA A 121 14.00 -18.68 -2.36
N GLN A 122 14.64 -17.96 -1.44
CA GLN A 122 14.25 -17.83 -0.03
C GLN A 122 13.13 -16.80 0.17
N GLY A 123 12.72 -16.12 -0.88
CA GLY A 123 11.68 -15.10 -0.82
C GLY A 123 12.16 -13.72 -0.35
N LEU A 124 13.47 -13.51 -0.21
CA LEU A 124 14.03 -12.25 0.29
C LEU A 124 13.82 -11.10 -0.70
N GLU A 125 13.57 -9.92 -0.14
CA GLU A 125 13.26 -8.69 -0.90
C GLU A 125 14.04 -7.50 -0.37
N TYR A 126 14.07 -6.45 -1.19
CA TYR A 126 14.47 -5.09 -0.80
C TYR A 126 13.30 -4.14 -0.97
N THR A 127 13.35 -2.99 -0.29
CA THR A 127 12.45 -1.86 -0.55
C THR A 127 13.24 -0.64 -1.00
N HIS A 128 12.53 0.27 -1.64
CA HIS A 128 13.10 1.54 -2.08
C HIS A 128 12.22 2.71 -1.62
#